data_e5f6f972571937359048fbb8da45cd8c
#
_entry.id   e5f6f972571937359048fbb8da45cd8c
#
_cell.length_a   1.000
_cell.length_b   1.000
_cell.length_c   1.000
_cell.angle_alpha   90.00
_cell.angle_beta   90.00
_cell.angle_gamma   90.00
#
_symmetry.space_group_name_H-M   'P 1'
#
loop_
_entity.id
_entity.type
_entity.pdbx_description
1 polymer ?
#
loop_
_entity_poly.entity_id
_entity_poly.type
_entity_poly.pdbx_seq_one_letter_code
_entity_poly.pdbx_strand_id
1 'polypeptide(L)'
;MMRKLTKKDHEQVFAYLKEEAALNLFIIGDIEAFGYDTDFQELWGVFKENGTLKSILLRFHDSFIPYSKEDFVTTDYEALLSAYKPLKLSGKSTIVEKFETAPSLRLGVKNEMYFCECLNDNNLPDTPIHETIKLASLDDIERIMKLRSDIAEFPTTNESEKILRQAIETNTGRTYYIEKDGVIIASTSTSAENSLSAMVVGVCTHPNYRGNGYASLILQKMIQDFTKEGRTLCLFYNNPAAGRIYKRLGFKDIGMWTMYR
;
A
#
# COMPACT_ATOMS: atom_id res chain seq x y z
N MET A 1 -12.69 -1.31 26.12
CA MET A 1 -13.08 -2.75 25.90
C MET A 1 -12.89 -3.08 24.42
N MET A 2 -12.21 -4.20 24.10
CA MET A 2 -12.03 -4.67 22.71
C MET A 2 -13.24 -5.51 22.25
N ARG A 3 -13.67 -5.31 21.01
CA ARG A 3 -14.67 -6.15 20.33
C ARG A 3 -14.49 -6.18 18.83
N LYS A 4 -15.07 -7.17 18.14
CA LYS A 4 -15.18 -7.16 16.68
C LYS A 4 -16.00 -5.95 16.22
N LEU A 5 -15.55 -5.38 15.11
CA LEU A 5 -16.25 -4.33 14.37
C LEU A 5 -17.18 -4.97 13.34
N THR A 6 -18.25 -4.29 13.05
CA THR A 6 -19.28 -4.74 12.10
C THR A 6 -19.70 -3.61 11.18
N LYS A 7 -20.51 -3.89 10.18
CA LYS A 7 -21.08 -2.86 9.30
C LYS A 7 -21.80 -1.73 10.06
N LYS A 8 -22.33 -2.02 11.27
CA LYS A 8 -22.98 -0.99 12.12
C LYS A 8 -22.01 0.07 12.64
N ASP A 9 -20.71 -0.25 12.70
CA ASP A 9 -19.65 0.64 13.19
C ASP A 9 -19.05 1.49 12.06
N HIS A 10 -19.49 1.27 10.80
CA HIS A 10 -18.83 1.82 9.61
C HIS A 10 -18.61 3.32 9.66
N GLU A 11 -19.62 4.12 10.00
CA GLU A 11 -19.50 5.57 10.03
C GLU A 11 -18.42 6.04 11.02
N GLN A 12 -18.40 5.47 12.22
CA GLN A 12 -17.42 5.79 13.24
C GLN A 12 -16.01 5.34 12.84
N VAL A 13 -15.88 4.12 12.32
CA VAL A 13 -14.61 3.55 11.86
C VAL A 13 -14.05 4.35 10.71
N PHE A 14 -14.87 4.64 9.71
CA PHE A 14 -14.43 5.37 8.53
C PHE A 14 -14.05 6.82 8.86
N ALA A 15 -14.82 7.49 9.72
CA ALA A 15 -14.48 8.81 10.22
C ALA A 15 -13.14 8.84 10.97
N TYR A 16 -12.84 7.77 11.74
CA TYR A 16 -11.59 7.62 12.47
C TYR A 16 -10.39 7.37 11.54
N LEU A 17 -10.55 6.52 10.52
CA LEU A 17 -9.46 6.14 9.61
C LEU A 17 -9.11 7.25 8.61
N LYS A 18 -10.11 7.98 8.11
CA LYS A 18 -9.90 8.99 7.07
C LYS A 18 -9.09 10.21 7.51
N GLU A 19 -8.95 10.46 8.82
CA GLU A 19 -8.15 11.56 9.33
C GLU A 19 -6.65 11.39 9.00
N GLU A 20 -6.17 10.14 8.91
CA GLU A 20 -4.85 9.78 8.42
C GLU A 20 -5.00 8.76 7.27
N ALA A 21 -5.73 9.11 6.21
CA ALA A 21 -6.14 8.20 5.14
C ALA A 21 -4.98 7.45 4.49
N ALA A 22 -3.85 8.12 4.25
CA ALA A 22 -2.66 7.50 3.68
C ALA A 22 -2.11 6.38 4.58
N LEU A 23 -1.99 6.63 5.88
CA LEU A 23 -1.54 5.62 6.85
C LEU A 23 -2.51 4.45 7.00
N ASN A 24 -3.78 4.68 6.71
CA ASN A 24 -4.86 3.69 6.80
C ASN A 24 -5.27 3.10 5.44
N LEU A 25 -4.49 3.34 4.39
CA LEU A 25 -4.78 2.95 3.02
C LEU A 25 -5.25 1.49 2.92
N PHE A 26 -4.52 0.57 3.53
CA PHE A 26 -4.85 -0.86 3.48
C PHE A 26 -6.13 -1.17 4.26
N ILE A 27 -6.29 -0.61 5.46
CA ILE A 27 -7.49 -0.85 6.28
C ILE A 27 -8.74 -0.33 5.56
N ILE A 28 -8.67 0.87 4.97
CA ILE A 28 -9.77 1.47 4.21
C ILE A 28 -10.08 0.61 2.97
N GLY A 29 -9.05 0.25 2.19
CA GLY A 29 -9.21 -0.55 0.98
C GLY A 29 -9.83 -1.91 1.27
N ASP A 30 -9.37 -2.59 2.32
CA ASP A 30 -9.89 -3.89 2.72
C ASP A 30 -11.36 -3.80 3.23
N ILE A 31 -11.71 -2.72 3.97
CA ILE A 31 -13.11 -2.49 4.37
C ILE A 31 -14.00 -2.27 3.14
N GLU A 32 -13.56 -1.46 2.18
CA GLU A 32 -14.34 -1.18 0.96
C GLU A 32 -14.50 -2.41 0.08
N ALA A 33 -13.45 -3.23 -0.05
CA ALA A 33 -13.45 -4.41 -0.90
C ALA A 33 -14.20 -5.60 -0.27
N PHE A 34 -14.04 -5.84 1.04
CA PHE A 34 -14.46 -7.09 1.70
C PHE A 34 -15.35 -6.88 2.92
N GLY A 35 -15.55 -5.65 3.37
CA GLY A 35 -16.34 -5.35 4.57
C GLY A 35 -15.60 -5.63 5.88
N TYR A 36 -16.31 -6.07 6.90
CA TYR A 36 -15.81 -6.15 8.28
C TYR A 36 -15.50 -7.55 8.79
N ASP A 37 -16.12 -8.56 8.21
CA ASP A 37 -16.04 -9.94 8.71
C ASP A 37 -16.24 -10.93 7.57
N THR A 38 -15.17 -11.63 7.22
CA THR A 38 -15.12 -12.73 6.25
C THR A 38 -14.22 -13.84 6.80
N ASP A 39 -14.13 -14.98 6.15
CA ASP A 39 -13.24 -16.07 6.56
C ASP A 39 -11.77 -15.65 6.65
N PHE A 40 -11.35 -14.71 5.80
CA PHE A 40 -9.97 -14.24 5.72
C PHE A 40 -9.74 -12.84 6.29
N GLN A 41 -10.79 -12.08 6.58
CA GLN A 41 -10.69 -10.71 7.09
C GLN A 41 -11.57 -10.48 8.30
N GLU A 42 -11.01 -9.85 9.32
CA GLU A 42 -11.70 -9.41 10.52
C GLU A 42 -11.14 -8.08 11.00
N LEU A 43 -12.00 -7.27 11.60
CA LEU A 43 -11.58 -6.03 12.25
C LEU A 43 -12.02 -6.03 13.71
N TRP A 44 -11.12 -5.55 14.59
CA TRP A 44 -11.41 -5.29 15.99
C TRP A 44 -11.17 -3.83 16.34
N GLY A 45 -11.99 -3.31 17.23
CA GLY A 45 -11.82 -1.97 17.78
C GLY A 45 -11.71 -2.01 19.30
N VAL A 46 -10.83 -1.18 19.85
CA VAL A 46 -10.79 -0.86 21.28
C VAL A 46 -11.51 0.45 21.48
N PHE A 47 -12.44 0.48 22.41
CA PHE A 47 -13.27 1.64 22.71
C PHE A 47 -12.95 2.20 24.09
N LYS A 48 -12.99 3.53 24.22
CA LYS A 48 -12.96 4.24 25.49
C LYS A 48 -14.29 4.06 26.25
N GLU A 49 -14.33 4.43 27.50
CA GLU A 49 -15.55 4.35 28.34
C GLU A 49 -16.72 5.17 27.76
N ASN A 50 -16.41 6.28 27.10
CA ASN A 50 -17.40 7.13 26.44
C ASN A 50 -17.86 6.61 25.06
N GLY A 51 -17.46 5.40 24.66
CA GLY A 51 -17.83 4.78 23.39
C GLY A 51 -17.07 5.26 22.17
N THR A 52 -16.07 6.16 22.31
CA THR A 52 -15.23 6.56 21.19
C THR A 52 -14.17 5.51 20.86
N LEU A 53 -13.90 5.33 19.57
CA LEU A 53 -12.89 4.38 19.07
C LEU A 53 -11.49 4.89 19.42
N LYS A 54 -10.67 4.05 20.05
CA LYS A 54 -9.29 4.35 20.46
C LYS A 54 -8.28 3.77 19.48
N SER A 55 -8.47 2.51 19.09
CA SER A 55 -7.57 1.82 18.16
C SER A 55 -8.31 0.76 17.36
N ILE A 56 -7.72 0.37 16.23
CA ILE A 56 -8.24 -0.66 15.33
C ILE A 56 -7.13 -1.68 15.09
N LEU A 57 -7.52 -2.95 14.92
CA LEU A 57 -6.68 -4.01 14.39
C LEU A 57 -7.40 -4.67 13.24
N LEU A 58 -6.79 -4.63 12.04
CA LEU A 58 -7.19 -5.43 10.89
C LEU A 58 -6.43 -6.75 10.91
N ARG A 59 -7.13 -7.87 10.67
CA ARG A 59 -6.56 -9.13 10.20
C ARG A 59 -6.94 -9.32 8.74
N PHE A 60 -5.96 -9.59 7.92
CA PHE A 60 -6.13 -10.03 6.53
C PHE A 60 -5.31 -11.30 6.32
N HIS A 61 -5.98 -12.46 6.17
CA HIS A 61 -5.36 -13.78 6.26
C HIS A 61 -4.58 -13.96 7.56
N ASP A 62 -3.26 -14.10 7.47
CA ASP A 62 -2.30 -14.24 8.58
C ASP A 62 -1.53 -12.94 8.89
N SER A 63 -1.89 -11.85 8.25
CA SER A 63 -1.25 -10.54 8.38
C SER A 63 -2.14 -9.58 9.19
N PHE A 64 -1.50 -8.76 10.03
CA PHE A 64 -2.19 -7.83 10.92
C PHE A 64 -1.69 -6.40 10.74
N ILE A 65 -2.62 -5.44 10.80
CA ILE A 65 -2.32 -4.01 10.76
C ILE A 65 -3.03 -3.32 11.93
N PRO A 66 -2.30 -2.97 13.01
CA PRO A 66 -2.84 -2.13 14.07
C PRO A 66 -2.75 -0.66 13.69
N TYR A 67 -3.74 0.12 14.12
CA TYR A 67 -3.74 1.56 13.99
C TYR A 67 -4.32 2.24 15.22
N SER A 68 -3.67 3.32 15.65
CA SER A 68 -4.17 4.24 16.66
C SER A 68 -3.59 5.63 16.44
N LYS A 69 -4.41 6.66 16.64
CA LYS A 69 -3.97 8.06 16.67
C LYS A 69 -3.36 8.46 18.01
N GLU A 70 -3.71 7.74 19.05
CA GLU A 70 -3.28 7.99 20.42
C GLU A 70 -2.38 6.85 20.91
N ASP A 71 -1.82 7.05 22.10
CA ASP A 71 -1.13 5.97 22.78
C ASP A 71 -2.11 4.86 23.18
N PHE A 72 -1.70 3.61 22.98
CA PHE A 72 -2.50 2.42 23.32
C PHE A 72 -1.62 1.35 23.95
N VAL A 73 -2.22 0.39 24.62
CA VAL A 73 -1.51 -0.75 25.21
C VAL A 73 -1.66 -1.98 24.32
N THR A 74 -0.56 -2.69 24.09
CA THR A 74 -0.54 -3.89 23.24
C THR A 74 -1.33 -5.05 23.82
N THR A 75 -1.46 -5.09 25.16
CA THR A 75 -2.20 -6.12 25.89
C THR A 75 -3.64 -6.28 25.44
N ASP A 76 -4.24 -5.21 24.91
CA ASP A 76 -5.61 -5.29 24.34
C ASP A 76 -5.70 -6.31 23.20
N TYR A 77 -4.60 -6.53 22.45
CA TYR A 77 -4.54 -7.39 21.27
C TYR A 77 -3.70 -8.67 21.46
N GLU A 78 -2.89 -8.77 22.52
CA GLU A 78 -1.91 -9.84 22.69
C GLU A 78 -2.54 -11.23 22.72
N ALA A 79 -3.69 -11.40 23.37
CA ALA A 79 -4.38 -12.69 23.43
C ALA A 79 -4.76 -13.20 22.03
N LEU A 80 -5.21 -12.29 21.15
CA LEU A 80 -5.56 -12.62 19.77
C LEU A 80 -4.30 -12.92 18.94
N LEU A 81 -3.29 -12.03 19.01
CA LEU A 81 -2.09 -12.11 18.18
C LEU A 81 -1.18 -13.28 18.55
N SER A 82 -1.18 -13.72 19.82
CA SER A 82 -0.35 -14.85 20.30
C SER A 82 -0.69 -16.20 19.67
N ALA A 83 -1.87 -16.33 19.07
CA ALA A 83 -2.29 -17.53 18.33
C ALA A 83 -1.54 -17.71 17.00
N TYR A 84 -0.90 -16.67 16.45
CA TYR A 84 -0.23 -16.66 15.16
C TYR A 84 1.29 -16.71 15.33
N LYS A 85 1.96 -17.68 14.70
CA LYS A 85 3.42 -17.90 14.86
C LYS A 85 4.03 -18.40 13.54
N PRO A 86 4.95 -17.62 12.92
CA PRO A 86 5.35 -16.26 13.29
C PRO A 86 4.21 -15.27 13.07
N LEU A 87 4.18 -14.21 13.86
CA LEU A 87 3.22 -13.15 13.71
C LEU A 87 3.68 -12.19 12.59
N LYS A 88 2.88 -12.08 11.55
CA LYS A 88 3.05 -11.08 10.49
C LYS A 88 2.31 -9.81 10.87
N LEU A 89 3.07 -8.79 11.21
CA LEU A 89 2.55 -7.52 11.69
C LEU A 89 3.13 -6.39 10.84
N SER A 90 2.31 -5.47 10.38
CA SER A 90 2.78 -4.30 9.64
C SER A 90 2.01 -3.05 10.00
N GLY A 91 2.64 -1.88 9.86
CA GLY A 91 2.00 -0.62 10.17
C GLY A 91 2.99 0.53 10.37
N LYS A 92 2.46 1.69 10.78
CA LYS A 92 3.27 2.84 11.20
C LYS A 92 4.26 2.38 12.28
N SER A 93 5.56 2.62 12.08
CA SER A 93 6.63 2.08 12.94
C SER A 93 6.39 2.37 14.42
N THR A 94 6.00 3.61 14.77
CA THR A 94 5.70 4.02 16.14
C THR A 94 4.55 3.26 16.81
N ILE A 95 3.74 2.55 16.02
CA ILE A 95 2.64 1.72 16.49
C ILE A 95 3.08 0.26 16.63
N VAL A 96 3.62 -0.32 15.55
CA VAL A 96 3.93 -1.76 15.52
C VAL A 96 5.13 -2.13 16.37
N GLU A 97 6.10 -1.23 16.56
CA GLU A 97 7.26 -1.44 17.41
C GLU A 97 6.92 -1.60 18.90
N LYS A 98 5.76 -1.11 19.34
CA LYS A 98 5.28 -1.36 20.70
C LYS A 98 5.09 -2.84 21.02
N PHE A 99 4.80 -3.64 19.98
CA PHE A 99 4.63 -5.09 20.12
C PHE A 99 5.95 -5.85 20.29
N GLU A 100 7.12 -5.22 20.04
CA GLU A 100 8.43 -5.83 20.29
C GLU A 100 8.65 -6.15 21.77
N THR A 101 8.02 -5.38 22.65
CA THR A 101 8.14 -5.56 24.11
C THR A 101 7.14 -6.56 24.69
N ALA A 102 6.23 -7.09 23.87
CA ALA A 102 5.20 -8.03 24.30
C ALA A 102 5.77 -9.47 24.38
N PRO A 103 5.98 -10.05 25.56
CA PRO A 103 6.69 -11.32 25.73
C PRO A 103 5.94 -12.53 25.18
N SER A 104 4.63 -12.40 24.99
CA SER A 104 3.75 -13.43 24.44
C SER A 104 3.83 -13.57 22.91
N LEU A 105 4.39 -12.56 22.22
CA LEU A 105 4.40 -12.49 20.76
C LEU A 105 5.72 -12.98 20.18
N ARG A 106 5.64 -13.57 18.99
CA ARG A 106 6.79 -13.99 18.19
C ARG A 106 6.72 -13.28 16.83
N LEU A 107 7.35 -12.13 16.76
CA LEU A 107 7.43 -11.33 15.54
C LEU A 107 8.36 -11.99 14.52
N GLY A 108 8.06 -11.83 13.24
CA GLY A 108 8.91 -12.22 12.13
C GLY A 108 10.14 -11.30 11.98
N VAL A 109 10.81 -11.41 10.84
CA VAL A 109 11.97 -10.54 10.52
C VAL A 109 11.52 -9.12 10.27
N LYS A 110 12.16 -8.15 10.96
CA LYS A 110 11.86 -6.72 10.83
C LYS A 110 12.38 -6.16 9.50
N ASN A 111 11.53 -5.45 8.81
CA ASN A 111 11.88 -4.64 7.63
C ASN A 111 11.23 -3.26 7.75
N GLU A 112 12.01 -2.19 7.53
CA GLU A 112 11.56 -0.81 7.65
C GLU A 112 11.71 -0.08 6.34
N MET A 113 10.71 0.73 6.00
CA MET A 113 10.70 1.54 4.78
C MET A 113 10.17 2.94 5.07
N TYR A 114 10.65 3.91 4.33
CA TYR A 114 10.00 5.21 4.27
C TYR A 114 8.61 5.05 3.65
N PHE A 115 7.63 5.68 4.27
CA PHE A 115 6.28 5.79 3.75
C PHE A 115 6.02 7.22 3.32
N CYS A 116 5.58 7.41 2.09
CA CYS A 116 5.30 8.73 1.57
C CYS A 116 3.99 8.80 0.80
N GLU A 117 3.48 10.02 0.67
CA GLU A 117 2.25 10.34 -0.04
C GLU A 117 2.46 11.48 -1.04
N CYS A 118 1.64 11.50 -2.10
CA CYS A 118 1.52 12.58 -3.06
C CYS A 118 0.04 12.98 -3.15
N LEU A 119 -0.28 14.17 -2.63
CA LEU A 119 -1.67 14.64 -2.51
C LEU A 119 -2.22 15.24 -3.81
N ASN A 120 -1.33 15.77 -4.67
CA ASN A 120 -1.71 16.49 -5.88
C ASN A 120 -0.52 16.61 -6.85
N ASP A 121 -0.77 17.19 -8.01
CA ASP A 121 0.19 17.37 -9.11
C ASP A 121 0.92 18.74 -9.10
N ASN A 122 0.76 19.56 -8.07
CA ASN A 122 1.33 20.92 -8.00
C ASN A 122 2.85 20.98 -8.07
N ASN A 123 3.53 19.88 -7.73
CA ASN A 123 4.99 19.80 -7.74
C ASN A 123 5.55 19.05 -8.97
N LEU A 124 4.69 18.71 -9.92
CA LEU A 124 5.17 18.08 -11.14
C LEU A 124 5.99 19.06 -11.97
N PRO A 125 7.05 18.60 -12.64
CA PRO A 125 7.79 19.44 -13.56
C PRO A 125 6.92 19.82 -14.76
N ASP A 126 7.12 21.04 -15.30
CA ASP A 126 6.46 21.54 -16.53
C ASP A 126 6.90 20.78 -17.80
N THR A 127 7.59 19.66 -17.64
CA THR A 127 8.05 18.83 -18.76
C THR A 127 6.87 18.05 -19.32
N PRO A 128 6.49 18.27 -20.58
CA PRO A 128 5.39 17.51 -21.16
C PRO A 128 5.74 16.03 -21.24
N ILE A 129 4.75 15.18 -21.04
CA ILE A 129 4.87 13.75 -21.27
C ILE A 129 4.96 13.53 -22.79
N HIS A 130 6.13 13.18 -23.28
CA HIS A 130 6.42 13.00 -24.70
C HIS A 130 6.32 11.53 -25.15
N GLU A 131 6.14 10.61 -24.21
CA GLU A 131 5.97 9.18 -24.48
C GLU A 131 4.51 8.79 -24.37
N THR A 132 4.10 7.80 -25.18
CA THR A 132 2.77 7.21 -25.06
C THR A 132 2.75 6.28 -23.86
N ILE A 133 2.00 6.65 -22.83
CA ILE A 133 1.79 5.83 -21.64
C ILE A 133 0.45 5.12 -21.79
N LYS A 134 0.50 3.79 -21.76
CA LYS A 134 -0.69 2.93 -21.92
C LYS A 134 -1.12 2.39 -20.56
N LEU A 135 -2.43 2.15 -20.42
CA LEU A 135 -3.02 1.41 -19.31
C LEU A 135 -3.12 -0.07 -19.73
N ALA A 136 -2.62 -0.96 -18.87
CA ALA A 136 -2.60 -2.39 -19.15
C ALA A 136 -3.99 -3.01 -19.09
N SER A 137 -4.23 -3.94 -19.98
CA SER A 137 -5.33 -4.89 -20.00
C SER A 137 -4.85 -6.28 -19.54
N LEU A 138 -5.76 -7.24 -19.50
CA LEU A 138 -5.43 -8.63 -19.22
C LEU A 138 -4.47 -9.24 -20.26
N ASP A 139 -4.53 -8.77 -21.49
CA ASP A 139 -3.68 -9.23 -22.61
C ASP A 139 -2.21 -8.78 -22.47
N ASP A 140 -1.95 -7.75 -21.64
CA ASP A 140 -0.62 -7.22 -21.43
C ASP A 140 0.14 -7.90 -20.27
N ILE A 141 -0.52 -8.75 -19.49
CA ILE A 141 0.03 -9.34 -18.26
C ILE A 141 1.33 -10.10 -18.54
N GLU A 142 1.33 -11.00 -19.53
CA GLU A 142 2.51 -11.79 -19.86
C GLU A 142 3.70 -10.89 -20.23
N ARG A 143 3.46 -9.83 -21.00
CA ARG A 143 4.48 -8.85 -21.43
C ARG A 143 5.04 -8.05 -20.24
N ILE A 144 4.17 -7.69 -19.29
CA ILE A 144 4.57 -7.00 -18.04
C ILE A 144 5.39 -7.94 -17.16
N MET A 145 4.96 -9.19 -17.01
CA MET A 145 5.69 -10.19 -16.25
C MET A 145 7.06 -10.48 -16.87
N LYS A 146 7.17 -10.49 -18.20
CA LYS A 146 8.44 -10.59 -18.90
C LYS A 146 9.38 -9.43 -18.56
N LEU A 147 8.90 -8.17 -18.63
CA LEU A 147 9.70 -7.02 -18.19
C LEU A 147 10.20 -7.21 -16.76
N ARG A 148 9.31 -7.64 -15.83
CA ARG A 148 9.70 -7.81 -14.41
C ARG A 148 10.72 -8.93 -14.21
N SER A 149 10.64 -10.01 -14.99
CA SER A 149 11.61 -11.12 -14.90
C SER A 149 13.03 -10.72 -15.34
N ASP A 150 13.16 -9.69 -16.16
CA ASP A 150 14.46 -9.15 -16.60
C ASP A 150 15.09 -8.19 -15.56
N ILE A 151 14.45 -8.02 -14.40
CA ILE A 151 14.87 -7.08 -13.35
C ILE A 151 15.10 -7.83 -12.04
N ALA A 152 16.34 -7.86 -11.59
CA ALA A 152 16.76 -8.65 -10.42
C ALA A 152 16.01 -8.28 -9.12
N GLU A 153 15.57 -7.04 -9.00
CA GLU A 153 14.82 -6.53 -7.85
C GLU A 153 13.36 -7.04 -7.78
N PHE A 154 12.87 -7.68 -8.87
CA PHE A 154 11.50 -8.19 -8.95
C PHE A 154 11.49 -9.72 -9.08
N PRO A 155 11.43 -10.46 -7.97
CA PRO A 155 11.23 -11.90 -8.04
C PRO A 155 9.86 -12.17 -8.69
N THR A 156 9.88 -12.75 -9.88
CA THR A 156 8.66 -13.16 -10.60
C THR A 156 8.28 -14.56 -10.19
N THR A 157 7.07 -14.70 -9.67
CA THR A 157 6.46 -15.97 -9.29
C THR A 157 5.09 -16.10 -9.94
N ASN A 158 4.55 -17.30 -10.01
CA ASN A 158 3.16 -17.51 -10.43
C ASN A 158 2.17 -16.70 -9.56
N GLU A 159 2.52 -16.43 -8.31
CA GLU A 159 1.72 -15.60 -7.41
C GLU A 159 1.72 -14.14 -7.84
N SER A 160 2.88 -13.62 -8.29
CA SER A 160 2.98 -12.23 -8.77
C SER A 160 2.09 -11.99 -10.00
N GLU A 161 1.97 -12.97 -10.89
CA GLU A 161 1.05 -12.87 -12.05
C GLU A 161 -0.41 -12.91 -11.62
N LYS A 162 -0.78 -13.81 -10.70
CA LYS A 162 -2.15 -13.89 -10.17
C LYS A 162 -2.57 -12.60 -9.50
N ILE A 163 -1.70 -12.02 -8.68
CA ILE A 163 -1.97 -10.72 -8.02
C ILE A 163 -2.19 -9.62 -9.05
N LEU A 164 -1.36 -9.53 -10.09
CA LEU A 164 -1.51 -8.54 -11.15
C LEU A 164 -2.83 -8.73 -11.91
N ARG A 165 -3.16 -9.96 -12.27
CA ARG A 165 -4.41 -10.32 -12.94
C ARG A 165 -5.61 -9.94 -12.09
N GLN A 166 -5.64 -10.36 -10.83
CA GLN A 166 -6.71 -10.05 -9.90
C GLN A 166 -6.90 -8.54 -9.74
N ALA A 167 -5.82 -7.77 -9.59
CA ALA A 167 -5.91 -6.32 -9.45
C ALA A 167 -6.59 -5.65 -10.64
N ILE A 168 -6.30 -6.10 -11.87
CA ILE A 168 -6.94 -5.60 -13.09
C ILE A 168 -8.41 -6.05 -13.17
N GLU A 169 -8.71 -7.33 -12.93
CA GLU A 169 -10.06 -7.88 -12.99
C GLU A 169 -11.03 -7.26 -11.99
N THR A 170 -10.53 -6.98 -10.78
CA THR A 170 -11.36 -6.42 -9.68
C THR A 170 -11.33 -4.89 -9.62
N ASN A 171 -10.56 -4.23 -10.49
CA ASN A 171 -10.32 -2.79 -10.47
C ASN A 171 -9.76 -2.29 -9.12
N THR A 172 -9.00 -3.14 -8.40
CA THR A 172 -8.30 -2.77 -7.16
C THR A 172 -6.85 -2.33 -7.40
N GLY A 173 -6.44 -2.26 -8.66
CA GLY A 173 -5.15 -1.75 -9.09
C GLY A 173 -5.08 -1.61 -10.61
N ARG A 174 -4.23 -0.69 -11.06
CA ARG A 174 -3.95 -0.39 -12.46
C ARG A 174 -2.47 -0.55 -12.73
N THR A 175 -2.12 -0.85 -13.98
CA THR A 175 -0.72 -0.86 -14.43
C THR A 175 -0.56 0.05 -15.62
N TYR A 176 0.33 1.01 -15.50
CA TYR A 176 0.74 1.90 -16.58
C TYR A 176 2.07 1.41 -17.15
N TYR A 177 2.23 1.53 -18.46
CA TYR A 177 3.47 1.10 -19.11
C TYR A 177 3.83 1.95 -20.33
N ILE A 178 5.11 1.92 -20.68
CA ILE A 178 5.67 2.44 -21.94
C ILE A 178 6.23 1.27 -22.71
N GLU A 179 5.94 1.22 -24.02
CA GLU A 179 6.53 0.23 -24.94
C GLU A 179 7.30 0.91 -26.07
N LYS A 180 8.34 0.24 -26.53
CA LYS A 180 9.09 0.59 -27.75
C LYS A 180 9.27 -0.66 -28.60
N ASP A 181 8.99 -0.54 -29.90
CA ASP A 181 9.12 -1.64 -30.85
C ASP A 181 8.42 -2.94 -30.41
N GLY A 182 7.23 -2.79 -29.79
CA GLY A 182 6.43 -3.91 -29.31
C GLY A 182 6.90 -4.50 -27.95
N VAL A 183 7.96 -3.97 -27.33
CA VAL A 183 8.48 -4.44 -26.05
C VAL A 183 8.14 -3.44 -24.95
N ILE A 184 7.57 -3.92 -23.84
CA ILE A 184 7.35 -3.09 -22.64
C ILE A 184 8.69 -2.83 -21.97
N ILE A 185 9.07 -1.56 -21.86
CA ILE A 185 10.39 -1.13 -21.34
C ILE A 185 10.32 -0.52 -19.96
N ALA A 186 9.15 -0.06 -19.53
CA ALA A 186 8.93 0.47 -18.19
C ALA A 186 7.47 0.24 -17.77
N SER A 187 7.25 -0.03 -16.50
CA SER A 187 5.91 -0.15 -15.93
C SER A 187 5.85 0.33 -14.49
N THR A 188 4.66 0.73 -14.05
CA THR A 188 4.35 1.07 -12.67
C THR A 188 2.90 0.66 -12.42
N SER A 189 2.64 0.04 -11.28
CA SER A 189 1.30 -0.41 -10.91
C SER A 189 0.79 0.31 -9.67
N THR A 190 -0.51 0.26 -9.46
CA THR A 190 -1.13 0.51 -8.17
C THR A 190 -1.64 -0.79 -7.57
N SER A 191 -1.87 -0.80 -6.28
CA SER A 191 -2.58 -1.83 -5.54
C SER A 191 -3.37 -1.20 -4.40
N ALA A 192 -4.27 -1.98 -3.79
CA ALA A 192 -5.13 -1.53 -2.69
C ALA A 192 -5.82 -0.18 -2.98
N GLU A 193 -6.25 0.01 -4.23
CA GLU A 193 -7.00 1.20 -4.63
C GLU A 193 -8.32 1.25 -3.86
N ASN A 194 -8.59 2.40 -3.28
CA ASN A 194 -9.80 2.67 -2.52
C ASN A 194 -10.35 4.07 -2.86
N SER A 195 -11.45 4.47 -2.25
CA SER A 195 -12.11 5.75 -2.53
C SER A 195 -11.24 7.00 -2.25
N LEU A 196 -10.19 6.87 -1.42
CA LEU A 196 -9.35 8.00 -0.98
C LEU A 196 -7.92 7.94 -1.51
N SER A 197 -7.40 6.74 -1.80
CA SER A 197 -5.98 6.57 -2.09
C SER A 197 -5.66 5.30 -2.86
N ALA A 198 -4.40 5.15 -3.27
CA ALA A 198 -3.86 3.94 -3.87
C ALA A 198 -2.37 3.79 -3.53
N MET A 199 -1.92 2.53 -3.40
CA MET A 199 -0.52 2.21 -3.20
C MET A 199 0.20 2.03 -4.54
N VAL A 200 1.23 2.82 -4.81
CA VAL A 200 2.12 2.66 -5.96
C VAL A 200 3.07 1.51 -5.68
N VAL A 201 3.13 0.57 -6.60
CA VAL A 201 3.97 -0.63 -6.52
C VAL A 201 4.62 -0.93 -7.88
N GLY A 202 5.68 -1.72 -7.87
CA GLY A 202 6.24 -2.27 -9.11
C GLY A 202 6.82 -1.20 -10.05
N VAL A 203 7.36 -0.10 -9.52
CA VAL A 203 8.03 0.94 -10.33
C VAL A 203 9.30 0.38 -10.92
N CYS A 204 9.34 0.15 -12.22
CA CYS A 204 10.49 -0.46 -12.86
C CYS A 204 10.75 0.05 -14.29
N THR A 205 12.01 -0.05 -14.68
CA THR A 205 12.49 0.20 -16.05
C THR A 205 13.50 -0.88 -16.40
N HIS A 206 13.36 -1.45 -17.59
CA HIS A 206 14.27 -2.46 -18.14
C HIS A 206 15.73 -1.91 -18.10
N PRO A 207 16.72 -2.72 -17.69
CA PRO A 207 18.10 -2.25 -17.49
C PRO A 207 18.67 -1.45 -18.64
N ASN A 208 18.47 -1.89 -19.89
CA ASN A 208 18.98 -1.22 -21.09
C ASN A 208 18.32 0.14 -21.39
N TYR A 209 17.23 0.48 -20.70
CA TYR A 209 16.47 1.71 -20.89
C TYR A 209 16.50 2.64 -19.67
N ARG A 210 17.27 2.28 -18.63
CA ARG A 210 17.45 3.12 -17.42
C ARG A 210 18.15 4.44 -17.78
N GLY A 211 17.97 5.45 -16.93
CA GLY A 211 18.58 6.78 -17.13
C GLY A 211 17.79 7.71 -18.06
N ASN A 212 16.77 7.24 -18.77
CA ASN A 212 15.97 8.03 -19.71
C ASN A 212 14.69 8.65 -19.10
N GLY A 213 14.46 8.49 -17.80
CA GLY A 213 13.32 9.11 -17.11
C GLY A 213 11.98 8.40 -17.25
N TYR A 214 11.88 7.24 -17.89
CA TYR A 214 10.60 6.56 -18.16
C TYR A 214 9.77 6.29 -16.92
N ALA A 215 10.37 5.83 -15.81
CA ALA A 215 9.68 5.66 -14.55
C ALA A 215 9.07 6.96 -14.04
N SER A 216 9.79 8.09 -14.17
CA SER A 216 9.29 9.41 -13.79
C SER A 216 8.10 9.86 -14.65
N LEU A 217 8.14 9.60 -15.95
CA LEU A 217 7.03 9.93 -16.87
C LEU A 217 5.76 9.14 -16.53
N ILE A 218 5.89 7.84 -16.24
CA ILE A 218 4.75 7.02 -15.82
C ILE A 218 4.19 7.53 -14.49
N LEU A 219 5.04 7.79 -13.50
CA LEU A 219 4.62 8.33 -12.20
C LEU A 219 3.94 9.70 -12.35
N GLN A 220 4.47 10.59 -13.21
CA GLN A 220 3.83 11.87 -13.52
C GLN A 220 2.40 11.69 -14.05
N LYS A 221 2.22 10.77 -15.01
CA LYS A 221 0.89 10.44 -15.54
C LYS A 221 -0.05 9.90 -14.45
N MET A 222 0.45 8.99 -13.61
CA MET A 222 -0.34 8.45 -12.51
C MET A 222 -0.76 9.54 -11.52
N ILE A 223 0.17 10.42 -11.12
CA ILE A 223 -0.13 11.54 -10.21
C ILE A 223 -1.23 12.44 -10.81
N GLN A 224 -1.14 12.79 -12.10
CA GLN A 224 -2.15 13.58 -12.79
C GLN A 224 -3.53 12.90 -12.79
N ASP A 225 -3.58 11.59 -13.06
CA ASP A 225 -4.84 10.85 -13.13
C ASP A 225 -5.48 10.75 -11.73
N PHE A 226 -4.70 10.38 -10.71
CA PHE A 226 -5.20 10.27 -9.35
C PHE A 226 -5.58 11.63 -8.73
N THR A 227 -4.85 12.71 -9.06
CA THR A 227 -5.25 14.07 -8.67
C THR A 227 -6.61 14.46 -9.27
N LYS A 228 -6.85 14.14 -10.55
CA LYS A 228 -8.17 14.39 -11.19
C LYS A 228 -9.29 13.57 -10.55
N GLU A 229 -8.98 12.38 -10.02
CA GLU A 229 -9.93 11.55 -9.30
C GLU A 229 -10.12 12.00 -7.83
N GLY A 230 -9.37 13.00 -7.36
CA GLY A 230 -9.38 13.45 -5.96
C GLY A 230 -8.76 12.45 -4.97
N ARG A 231 -7.85 11.61 -5.44
CA ARG A 231 -7.24 10.49 -4.69
C ARG A 231 -5.75 10.71 -4.48
N THR A 232 -5.26 10.25 -3.35
CA THR A 232 -3.85 10.33 -2.95
C THR A 232 -3.08 9.10 -3.41
N LEU A 233 -1.88 9.29 -3.96
CA LEU A 233 -0.94 8.19 -4.18
C LEU A 233 0.00 8.03 -2.99
N CYS A 234 0.20 6.79 -2.56
CA CYS A 234 1.13 6.42 -1.50
C CYS A 234 2.17 5.43 -2.03
N LEU A 235 3.35 5.39 -1.43
CA LEU A 235 4.36 4.38 -1.74
C LEU A 235 5.32 4.12 -0.57
N PHE A 236 5.96 2.96 -0.62
CA PHE A 236 7.10 2.62 0.23
C PHE A 236 8.41 2.67 -0.55
N TYR A 237 9.47 3.11 0.10
CA TYR A 237 10.81 2.99 -0.46
C TYR A 237 11.87 2.84 0.64
N ASN A 238 12.96 2.16 0.32
CA ASN A 238 14.18 2.10 1.13
C ASN A 238 15.43 2.51 0.33
N ASN A 239 15.34 2.54 -1.00
CA ASN A 239 16.43 2.97 -1.87
C ASN A 239 16.46 4.50 -1.98
N PRO A 240 17.53 5.19 -1.51
CA PRO A 240 17.63 6.65 -1.58
C PRO A 240 17.59 7.21 -3.01
N ALA A 241 18.04 6.42 -4.02
CA ALA A 241 17.99 6.85 -5.42
C ALA A 241 16.54 6.92 -5.92
N ALA A 242 15.71 5.93 -5.57
CA ALA A 242 14.27 5.96 -5.84
C ALA A 242 13.58 7.09 -5.06
N GLY A 243 13.91 7.27 -3.79
CA GLY A 243 13.40 8.36 -2.95
C GLY A 243 13.62 9.75 -3.59
N ARG A 244 14.78 10.00 -4.21
CA ARG A 244 15.02 11.27 -4.93
C ARG A 244 14.05 11.48 -6.10
N ILE A 245 13.68 10.41 -6.81
CA ILE A 245 12.72 10.48 -7.92
C ILE A 245 11.34 10.86 -7.35
N TYR A 246 10.90 10.16 -6.31
CA TYR A 246 9.59 10.37 -5.70
C TYR A 246 9.44 11.79 -5.13
N LYS A 247 10.43 12.27 -4.37
CA LYS A 247 10.42 13.62 -3.80
C LYS A 247 10.38 14.71 -4.86
N ARG A 248 11.12 14.53 -5.98
CA ARG A 248 11.07 15.46 -7.12
C ARG A 248 9.68 15.52 -7.77
N LEU A 249 8.91 14.44 -7.73
CA LEU A 249 7.56 14.38 -8.27
C LEU A 249 6.47 14.80 -7.26
N GLY A 250 6.86 15.25 -6.07
CA GLY A 250 5.93 15.80 -5.08
C GLY A 250 5.55 14.84 -3.94
N PHE A 251 6.10 13.63 -3.91
CA PHE A 251 5.92 12.76 -2.75
C PHE A 251 6.63 13.32 -1.51
N LYS A 252 5.95 13.27 -0.37
CA LYS A 252 6.48 13.69 0.93
C LYS A 252 6.49 12.51 1.90
N ASP A 253 7.60 12.34 2.62
CA ASP A 253 7.67 11.33 3.68
C ASP A 253 6.67 11.69 4.79
N ILE A 254 5.81 10.74 5.17
CA ILE A 254 4.82 10.87 6.25
C ILE A 254 5.14 9.97 7.45
N GLY A 255 6.25 9.25 7.40
CA GLY A 255 6.75 8.41 8.47
C GLY A 255 7.50 7.19 7.98
N MET A 256 7.73 6.28 8.93
CA MET A 256 8.28 4.96 8.65
C MET A 256 7.18 3.92 8.76
N TRP A 257 7.29 2.90 7.92
CA TRP A 257 6.44 1.71 7.96
C TRP A 257 7.30 0.49 8.26
N THR A 258 6.94 -0.23 9.30
CA THR A 258 7.62 -1.46 9.72
C THR A 258 6.77 -2.67 9.38
N MET A 259 7.41 -3.71 8.86
CA MET A 259 6.82 -5.02 8.58
C MET A 259 7.62 -6.10 9.27
N TYR A 260 6.94 -6.99 9.99
CA TYR A 260 7.47 -8.24 10.53
C TYR A 260 6.92 -9.40 9.68
N ARG A 261 7.82 -10.18 9.05
CA ARG A 261 7.46 -11.28 8.12
C ARG A 261 8.29 -12.52 8.38
#